data_e67a198f80bcf6ea117143a35b204c31
#
_entry.id   e67a198f80bcf6ea117143a35b204c31
#
_cell.length_a   1.000
_cell.length_b   1.000
_cell.length_c   1.000
_cell.angle_alpha   90.00
_cell.angle_beta   90.00
_cell.angle_gamma   90.00
#
_symmetry.space_group_name_H-M   'P 1'
#
loop_
_entity.id
_entity.type
_entity.pdbx_description
1 polymer ?
#
loop_
_entity_poly.entity_id
_entity_poly.type
_entity_poly.pdbx_seq_one_letter_code
_entity_poly.pdbx_strand_id
1 'polypeptide(L)'
;FSFVAEEYTRECFNADYREMLRYRLGSRGHKIDFSEYCRFSLIIAERALNIFYGKASDIETIKNRLKTFNPSAKIDNATALKDIPFSVKLWSFCNEYKLKSVKQTLDSVREVRNMKSHGHVSTEDDETWFQNVYQQFKRCGFPLRSDGTVDWYTLKNEKPDLWEYYQKEIQNTVAHKRYIQIAWQREQPFDEINNRLKELVSFIATLLV
;
A
#
# COMPACT_ATOMS: atom_id res chain seq x y z
N PHE A 1 -14.73 -9.90 9.94
CA PHE A 1 -13.64 -10.90 9.85
C PHE A 1 -14.13 -12.32 10.31
N SER A 2 -15.34 -12.72 9.92
CA SER A 2 -15.94 -14.02 10.27
C SER A 2 -15.18 -15.25 9.73
N PHE A 3 -14.35 -15.07 8.69
CA PHE A 3 -13.49 -16.12 8.13
C PHE A 3 -12.33 -16.55 9.05
N VAL A 4 -12.06 -15.75 10.09
CA VAL A 4 -11.02 -16.08 11.09
C VAL A 4 -11.65 -16.95 12.16
N ALA A 5 -11.26 -18.22 12.20
CA ALA A 5 -11.82 -19.20 13.13
C ALA A 5 -11.40 -18.90 14.58
N GLU A 6 -10.15 -18.51 14.79
CA GLU A 6 -9.62 -18.19 16.11
C GLU A 6 -10.17 -16.85 16.64
N GLU A 7 -10.85 -16.90 17.78
CA GLU A 7 -11.53 -15.76 18.38
C GLU A 7 -10.57 -14.60 18.70
N TYR A 8 -9.46 -14.89 19.34
CA TYR A 8 -8.45 -13.88 19.68
C TYR A 8 -7.93 -13.13 18.44
N THR A 9 -7.60 -13.86 17.37
CA THR A 9 -7.14 -13.26 16.11
C THR A 9 -8.23 -12.41 15.48
N ARG A 10 -9.49 -12.84 15.54
CA ARG A 10 -10.64 -12.05 15.05
C ARG A 10 -10.84 -10.78 15.85
N GLU A 11 -10.67 -10.82 17.17
CA GLU A 11 -10.72 -9.63 18.01
C GLU A 11 -9.60 -8.64 17.70
N CYS A 12 -8.38 -9.12 17.46
CA CYS A 12 -7.27 -8.30 17.00
C CYS A 12 -7.58 -7.59 15.67
N PHE A 13 -8.16 -8.28 14.69
CA PHE A 13 -8.59 -7.64 13.44
C PHE A 13 -9.62 -6.53 13.67
N ASN A 14 -10.62 -6.81 14.51
CA ASN A 14 -11.64 -5.82 14.84
C ASN A 14 -11.06 -4.61 15.57
N ALA A 15 -10.11 -4.82 16.48
CA ALA A 15 -9.42 -3.75 17.18
C ALA A 15 -8.60 -2.89 16.21
N ASP A 16 -7.77 -3.50 15.37
CA ASP A 16 -6.95 -2.78 14.38
C ASP A 16 -7.83 -1.99 13.39
N TYR A 17 -8.96 -2.55 12.95
CA TYR A 17 -9.89 -1.86 12.05
C TYR A 17 -10.59 -0.68 12.73
N ARG A 18 -10.98 -0.80 13.99
CA ARG A 18 -11.55 0.32 14.77
C ARG A 18 -10.53 1.43 14.94
N GLU A 19 -9.27 1.10 15.27
CA GLU A 19 -8.19 2.08 15.36
C GLU A 19 -7.94 2.77 14.02
N MET A 20 -7.88 2.03 12.93
CA MET A 20 -7.76 2.60 11.59
C MET A 20 -8.86 3.64 11.32
N LEU A 21 -10.12 3.29 11.59
CA LEU A 21 -11.24 4.22 11.39
C LEU A 21 -11.17 5.43 12.32
N ARG A 22 -10.68 5.28 13.55
CA ARG A 22 -10.49 6.39 14.49
C ARG A 22 -9.56 7.44 13.94
N TYR A 23 -8.47 7.04 13.29
CA TYR A 23 -7.52 7.98 12.66
C TYR A 23 -8.07 8.68 11.43
N ARG A 24 -9.08 8.13 10.77
CA ARG A 24 -9.80 8.78 9.68
C ARG A 24 -10.83 9.79 10.19
N LEU A 25 -11.61 9.39 11.18
CA LEU A 25 -12.77 10.19 11.64
C LEU A 25 -12.38 11.30 12.62
N GLY A 26 -11.25 11.14 13.29
CA GLY A 26 -10.91 11.93 14.44
C GLY A 26 -11.84 11.62 15.62
N SER A 27 -11.48 12.05 16.81
CA SER A 27 -12.33 12.00 18.00
C SER A 27 -11.93 13.12 18.96
N ARG A 28 -12.72 13.35 20.02
CA ARG A 28 -12.34 14.30 21.06
C ARG A 28 -10.96 13.94 21.61
N GLY A 29 -9.96 14.76 21.29
CA GLY A 29 -8.56 14.56 21.69
C GLY A 29 -7.67 13.82 20.70
N HIS A 30 -8.19 13.30 19.57
CA HIS A 30 -7.37 12.68 18.52
C HIS A 30 -7.60 13.39 17.19
N LYS A 31 -6.51 13.88 16.59
CA LYS A 31 -6.53 14.48 15.25
C LYS A 31 -6.63 13.37 14.19
N ILE A 32 -7.16 13.71 13.02
CA ILE A 32 -7.03 12.90 11.82
C ILE A 32 -5.53 12.69 11.57
N ASP A 33 -5.10 11.43 11.47
CA ASP A 33 -3.70 11.07 11.17
C ASP A 33 -3.66 10.04 10.05
N PHE A 34 -3.38 10.52 8.85
CA PHE A 34 -3.33 9.69 7.65
C PHE A 34 -2.21 8.65 7.72
N SER A 35 -1.07 8.98 8.33
CA SER A 35 0.06 8.03 8.45
C SER A 35 -0.27 6.87 9.39
N GLU A 36 -0.96 7.15 10.51
CA GLU A 36 -1.44 6.10 11.42
C GLU A 36 -2.55 5.26 10.76
N TYR A 37 -3.44 5.89 10.00
CA TYR A 37 -4.41 5.16 9.18
C TYR A 37 -3.72 4.18 8.22
N CYS A 38 -2.69 4.62 7.51
CA CYS A 38 -1.88 3.80 6.62
C CYS A 38 -1.20 2.66 7.40
N ARG A 39 -0.65 2.94 8.59
CA ARG A 39 0.00 1.91 9.43
C ARG A 39 -0.97 0.79 9.82
N PHE A 40 -2.18 1.13 10.29
CA PHE A 40 -3.17 0.12 10.66
C PHE A 40 -3.71 -0.66 9.46
N SER A 41 -3.90 -0.01 8.30
CA SER A 41 -4.31 -0.73 7.09
C SER A 41 -3.28 -1.78 6.66
N LEU A 42 -1.98 -1.51 6.81
CA LEU A 42 -0.93 -2.51 6.54
C LEU A 42 -0.91 -3.64 7.57
N ILE A 43 -1.14 -3.35 8.85
CA ILE A 43 -1.23 -4.38 9.89
C ILE A 43 -2.37 -5.36 9.56
N ILE A 44 -3.53 -4.84 9.18
CA ILE A 44 -4.70 -5.66 8.78
C ILE A 44 -4.36 -6.50 7.54
N ALA A 45 -3.77 -5.89 6.51
CA ALA A 45 -3.37 -6.60 5.30
C ALA A 45 -2.35 -7.71 5.59
N GLU A 46 -1.35 -7.43 6.43
CA GLU A 46 -0.33 -8.41 6.80
C GLU A 46 -0.90 -9.57 7.61
N ARG A 47 -1.79 -9.30 8.57
CA ARG A 47 -2.50 -10.37 9.32
C ARG A 47 -3.29 -11.28 8.38
N ALA A 48 -4.04 -10.70 7.43
CA ALA A 48 -4.82 -11.46 6.46
C ALA A 48 -3.92 -12.37 5.60
N LEU A 49 -2.82 -11.85 5.09
CA LEU A 49 -1.84 -12.64 4.32
C LEU A 49 -1.16 -13.71 5.18
N ASN A 50 -0.86 -13.42 6.45
CA ASN A 50 -0.28 -14.42 7.36
C ASN A 50 -1.25 -15.57 7.64
N ILE A 51 -2.56 -15.31 7.77
CA ILE A 51 -3.57 -16.38 7.91
C ILE A 51 -3.62 -17.22 6.63
N PHE A 52 -3.61 -16.57 5.45
CA PHE A 52 -3.66 -17.28 4.19
C PHE A 52 -2.43 -18.19 4.00
N TYR A 53 -1.23 -17.66 4.14
CA TYR A 53 0.00 -18.43 3.97
C TYR A 53 0.24 -19.42 5.12
N GLY A 54 -0.23 -19.13 6.33
CA GLY A 54 -0.13 -20.02 7.50
C GLY A 54 -0.95 -21.30 7.41
N LYS A 55 -1.82 -21.45 6.37
CA LYS A 55 -2.50 -22.71 6.06
C LYS A 55 -1.57 -23.76 5.44
N ALA A 56 -0.42 -23.36 4.90
CA ALA A 56 0.54 -24.32 4.36
C ALA A 56 1.22 -25.12 5.47
N SER A 57 1.59 -26.36 5.14
CA SER A 57 2.13 -27.33 6.09
C SER A 57 3.51 -26.97 6.64
N ASP A 58 4.31 -26.26 5.86
CA ASP A 58 5.71 -25.95 6.17
C ASP A 58 6.21 -24.68 5.44
N ILE A 59 7.35 -24.19 5.91
CA ILE A 59 7.94 -22.94 5.39
C ILE A 59 8.47 -23.08 3.96
N GLU A 60 8.95 -24.26 3.56
CA GLU A 60 9.48 -24.44 2.21
C GLU A 60 8.36 -24.43 1.16
N THR A 61 7.21 -25.00 1.46
CA THR A 61 6.01 -24.90 0.62
C THR A 61 5.61 -23.41 0.44
N ILE A 62 5.65 -22.63 1.51
CA ILE A 62 5.37 -21.19 1.43
C ILE A 62 6.39 -20.47 0.55
N LYS A 63 7.70 -20.70 0.75
CA LYS A 63 8.77 -20.08 -0.04
C LYS A 63 8.63 -20.40 -1.52
N ASN A 64 8.38 -21.65 -1.87
CA ASN A 64 8.23 -22.09 -3.26
C ASN A 64 7.05 -21.40 -3.93
N ARG A 65 5.89 -21.33 -3.25
CA ARG A 65 4.72 -20.60 -3.74
C ARG A 65 5.02 -19.11 -3.95
N LEU A 66 5.64 -18.46 -2.97
CA LEU A 66 6.00 -17.05 -3.06
C LEU A 66 6.95 -16.77 -4.23
N LYS A 67 7.98 -17.59 -4.42
CA LYS A 67 8.95 -17.46 -5.53
C LYS A 67 8.32 -17.73 -6.89
N THR A 68 7.33 -18.60 -6.99
CA THR A 68 6.61 -18.85 -8.25
C THR A 68 5.99 -17.57 -8.79
N PHE A 69 5.41 -16.74 -7.93
CA PHE A 69 4.72 -15.50 -8.31
C PHE A 69 5.55 -14.22 -8.10
N ASN A 70 6.71 -14.34 -7.45
CA ASN A 70 7.69 -13.28 -7.26
C ASN A 70 9.13 -13.86 -7.32
N PRO A 71 9.65 -14.19 -8.51
CA PRO A 71 10.95 -14.86 -8.66
C PRO A 71 12.15 -14.10 -8.07
N SER A 72 12.03 -12.77 -7.94
CA SER A 72 13.08 -11.92 -7.35
C SER A 72 13.07 -11.87 -5.82
N ALA A 73 12.15 -12.58 -5.16
CA ALA A 73 12.03 -12.56 -3.71
C ALA A 73 13.26 -13.17 -3.01
N LYS A 74 13.91 -12.38 -2.16
CA LYS A 74 15.08 -12.80 -1.36
C LYS A 74 14.60 -13.32 -0.01
N ILE A 75 14.16 -14.58 0.06
CA ILE A 75 13.57 -15.21 1.24
C ILE A 75 14.22 -16.56 1.61
N ASP A 76 15.38 -16.87 1.04
CA ASP A 76 16.04 -18.17 1.25
C ASP A 76 16.36 -18.43 2.73
N ASN A 77 16.75 -17.40 3.45
CA ASN A 77 17.11 -17.47 4.86
C ASN A 77 15.91 -17.41 5.84
N ALA A 78 14.67 -17.27 5.34
CA ALA A 78 13.50 -17.25 6.22
C ALA A 78 13.25 -18.64 6.81
N THR A 79 13.11 -18.72 8.14
CA THR A 79 12.85 -19.96 8.88
C THR A 79 11.40 -20.07 9.33
N ALA A 80 10.69 -18.94 9.32
CA ALA A 80 9.26 -18.87 9.68
C ALA A 80 8.55 -17.82 8.82
N LEU A 81 7.22 -17.91 8.76
CA LEU A 81 6.40 -16.96 8.00
C LEU A 81 6.60 -15.48 8.42
N LYS A 82 6.87 -15.23 9.70
CA LYS A 82 7.16 -13.90 10.25
C LYS A 82 8.47 -13.29 9.71
N ASP A 83 9.42 -14.11 9.25
CA ASP A 83 10.70 -13.67 8.72
C ASP A 83 10.55 -13.20 7.24
N ILE A 84 9.43 -13.51 6.60
CA ILE A 84 9.15 -13.12 5.23
C ILE A 84 8.58 -11.70 5.20
N PRO A 85 9.20 -10.77 4.46
CA PRO A 85 8.73 -9.39 4.38
C PRO A 85 7.29 -9.29 3.87
N PHE A 86 6.52 -8.34 4.43
CA PHE A 86 5.15 -8.05 4.01
C PHE A 86 5.03 -7.82 2.49
N SER A 87 5.96 -7.04 1.91
CA SER A 87 5.96 -6.75 0.47
C SER A 87 6.08 -8.01 -0.39
N VAL A 88 6.87 -8.99 0.04
CA VAL A 88 6.99 -10.26 -0.68
C VAL A 88 5.68 -11.03 -0.65
N LYS A 89 5.05 -11.15 0.51
CA LYS A 89 3.73 -11.80 0.69
C LYS A 89 2.67 -11.11 -0.16
N LEU A 90 2.58 -9.78 -0.09
CA LEU A 90 1.61 -8.98 -0.85
C LEU A 90 1.81 -9.14 -2.36
N TRP A 91 3.04 -8.97 -2.84
CA TRP A 91 3.33 -9.01 -4.28
C TRP A 91 3.08 -10.39 -4.87
N SER A 92 3.52 -11.45 -4.18
CA SER A 92 3.27 -12.82 -4.63
C SER A 92 1.77 -13.12 -4.68
N PHE A 93 1.03 -12.79 -3.64
CA PHE A 93 -0.43 -12.96 -3.59
C PHE A 93 -1.14 -12.18 -4.71
N CYS A 94 -0.84 -10.90 -4.84
CA CYS A 94 -1.48 -10.08 -5.86
C CYS A 94 -1.11 -10.48 -7.30
N ASN A 95 0.09 -11.00 -7.53
CA ASN A 95 0.48 -11.53 -8.84
C ASN A 95 -0.23 -12.86 -9.14
N GLU A 96 -0.33 -13.77 -8.17
CA GLU A 96 -1.04 -15.03 -8.28
C GLU A 96 -2.50 -14.83 -8.67
N TYR A 97 -3.17 -13.90 -8.00
CA TYR A 97 -4.61 -13.67 -8.16
C TYR A 97 -4.96 -12.45 -9.03
N LYS A 98 -3.96 -11.84 -9.69
CA LYS A 98 -4.12 -10.70 -10.62
C LYS A 98 -4.77 -9.46 -9.97
N LEU A 99 -4.52 -9.22 -8.69
CA LEU A 99 -5.05 -8.09 -7.92
C LEU A 99 -4.14 -6.85 -8.06
N LYS A 100 -3.95 -6.37 -9.29
CA LYS A 100 -3.01 -5.27 -9.60
C LYS A 100 -3.31 -3.99 -8.84
N SER A 101 -4.58 -3.60 -8.74
CA SER A 101 -4.96 -2.36 -8.05
C SER A 101 -4.71 -2.44 -6.54
N VAL A 102 -5.00 -3.60 -5.92
CA VAL A 102 -4.69 -3.85 -4.50
C VAL A 102 -3.19 -3.71 -4.24
N LYS A 103 -2.36 -4.34 -5.09
CA LYS A 103 -0.91 -4.23 -5.00
C LYS A 103 -0.44 -2.78 -5.05
N GLN A 104 -0.86 -2.04 -6.07
CA GLN A 104 -0.43 -0.65 -6.28
C GLN A 104 -0.81 0.24 -5.09
N THR A 105 -2.06 0.17 -4.64
CA THR A 105 -2.55 0.97 -3.51
C THR A 105 -1.81 0.62 -2.21
N LEU A 106 -1.67 -0.65 -1.86
CA LEU A 106 -0.99 -1.05 -0.62
C LEU A 106 0.54 -0.83 -0.66
N ASP A 107 1.17 -0.83 -1.83
CA ASP A 107 2.55 -0.38 -1.97
C ASP A 107 2.68 1.13 -1.70
N SER A 108 1.77 1.96 -2.22
CA SER A 108 1.77 3.40 -1.92
C SER A 108 1.52 3.67 -0.42
N VAL A 109 0.61 2.92 0.21
CA VAL A 109 0.39 2.96 1.67
C VAL A 109 1.67 2.63 2.44
N ARG A 110 2.42 1.63 1.99
CA ARG A 110 3.69 1.24 2.59
C ARG A 110 4.73 2.36 2.49
N GLU A 111 4.83 3.04 1.35
CA GLU A 111 5.74 4.17 1.18
C GLU A 111 5.38 5.34 2.11
N VAL A 112 4.09 5.67 2.26
CA VAL A 112 3.63 6.70 3.21
C VAL A 112 4.01 6.35 4.65
N ARG A 113 3.78 5.10 5.08
CA ARG A 113 4.15 4.64 6.42
C ARG A 113 5.66 4.72 6.66
N ASN A 114 6.46 4.36 5.65
CA ASN A 114 7.91 4.36 5.77
C ASN A 114 8.48 5.77 5.98
N MET A 115 7.89 6.81 5.39
CA MET A 115 8.29 8.20 5.66
C MET A 115 8.32 8.52 7.16
N LYS A 116 7.23 8.22 7.86
CA LYS A 116 7.09 8.53 9.30
C LYS A 116 8.04 7.69 10.16
N SER A 117 8.25 6.42 9.82
CA SER A 117 9.14 5.52 10.58
C SER A 117 10.61 5.92 10.50
N HIS A 118 11.02 6.64 9.46
CA HIS A 118 12.39 7.13 9.30
C HIS A 118 12.59 8.58 9.81
N GLY A 119 11.62 9.10 10.58
CA GLY A 119 11.73 10.42 11.19
C GLY A 119 11.64 11.59 10.20
N HIS A 120 11.22 11.34 8.97
CA HIS A 120 10.94 12.41 8.03
C HIS A 120 9.66 13.14 8.44
N VAL A 121 9.84 14.20 9.23
CA VAL A 121 8.83 15.25 9.33
C VAL A 121 8.84 15.96 7.98
N SER A 122 7.65 16.17 7.38
CA SER A 122 7.54 17.04 6.20
C SER A 122 8.19 18.37 6.54
N THR A 123 9.30 18.68 5.89
CA THR A 123 10.08 19.89 6.12
C THR A 123 9.65 20.94 5.09
N GLU A 124 10.01 22.20 5.33
CA GLU A 124 9.89 23.26 4.34
C GLU A 124 10.55 22.88 3.01
N ASP A 125 11.58 22.04 3.05
CA ASP A 125 12.24 21.45 1.89
C ASP A 125 11.33 20.51 1.08
N ASP A 126 10.44 19.74 1.75
CA ASP A 126 9.51 18.85 1.04
C ASP A 126 8.45 19.64 0.27
N GLU A 127 7.95 20.74 0.83
CA GLU A 127 7.02 21.63 0.16
C GLU A 127 7.66 22.30 -1.05
N THR A 128 8.85 22.87 -0.87
CA THR A 128 9.63 23.50 -1.96
C THR A 128 9.95 22.50 -3.06
N TRP A 129 10.36 21.29 -2.67
CA TRP A 129 10.65 20.21 -3.60
C TRP A 129 9.39 19.80 -4.38
N PHE A 130 8.26 19.63 -3.70
CA PHE A 130 6.98 19.26 -4.33
C PHE A 130 6.53 20.34 -5.33
N GLN A 131 6.64 21.61 -4.99
CA GLN A 131 6.34 22.72 -5.88
C GLN A 131 7.22 22.72 -7.14
N ASN A 132 8.51 22.41 -7.01
CA ASN A 132 9.41 22.28 -8.14
C ASN A 132 8.99 21.13 -9.07
N VAL A 133 8.65 19.96 -8.52
CA VAL A 133 8.15 18.81 -9.29
C VAL A 133 6.81 19.13 -9.95
N TYR A 134 5.90 19.81 -9.23
CA TYR A 134 4.64 20.30 -9.80
C TYR A 134 4.87 21.16 -11.04
N GLN A 135 5.80 22.14 -10.98
CA GLN A 135 6.13 22.99 -12.12
C GLN A 135 6.72 22.18 -13.28
N GLN A 136 7.53 21.17 -13.00
CA GLN A 136 8.07 20.28 -14.04
C GLN A 136 6.95 19.47 -14.71
N PHE A 137 6.07 18.82 -13.95
CA PHE A 137 4.92 18.10 -14.50
C PHE A 137 4.01 18.99 -15.33
N LYS A 138 3.75 20.23 -14.86
CA LYS A 138 2.97 21.22 -15.60
C LYS A 138 3.61 21.57 -16.94
N ARG A 139 4.93 21.82 -16.96
CA ARG A 139 5.68 22.11 -18.20
C ARG A 139 5.68 20.94 -19.18
N CYS A 140 5.72 19.70 -18.67
CA CYS A 140 5.65 18.49 -19.48
C CYS A 140 4.21 18.15 -19.93
N GLY A 141 3.20 18.94 -19.55
CA GLY A 141 1.81 18.75 -19.96
C GLY A 141 1.07 17.64 -19.21
N PHE A 142 1.57 17.23 -18.04
CA PHE A 142 0.84 16.29 -17.18
C PHE A 142 -0.48 16.91 -16.72
N PRO A 143 -1.59 16.15 -16.74
CA PRO A 143 -2.86 16.60 -16.15
C PRO A 143 -2.71 16.67 -14.63
N LEU A 144 -3.01 17.85 -14.07
CA LEU A 144 -2.85 18.12 -12.64
C LEU A 144 -4.20 18.50 -12.03
N ARG A 145 -4.44 18.03 -10.81
CA ARG A 145 -5.58 18.42 -9.96
C ARG A 145 -5.33 19.78 -9.31
N SER A 146 -6.36 20.34 -8.70
CA SER A 146 -6.29 21.63 -7.99
C SER A 146 -5.33 21.63 -6.79
N ASP A 147 -5.09 20.47 -6.17
CA ASP A 147 -4.15 20.28 -5.06
C ASP A 147 -2.68 20.11 -5.53
N GLY A 148 -2.44 20.15 -6.84
CA GLY A 148 -1.14 19.98 -7.45
C GLY A 148 -0.72 18.53 -7.68
N THR A 149 -1.56 17.57 -7.38
CA THR A 149 -1.27 16.14 -7.66
C THR A 149 -1.62 15.78 -9.10
N VAL A 150 -1.00 14.72 -9.62
CA VAL A 150 -1.27 14.23 -10.98
C VAL A 150 -2.64 13.55 -11.04
N ASP A 151 -3.46 13.93 -12.02
CA ASP A 151 -4.66 13.18 -12.36
C ASP A 151 -4.28 11.93 -13.15
N TRP A 152 -4.09 10.83 -12.42
CA TRP A 152 -3.68 9.54 -12.98
C TRP A 152 -4.70 8.94 -13.94
N TYR A 153 -5.99 9.22 -13.74
CA TYR A 153 -7.05 8.75 -14.62
C TYR A 153 -6.95 9.41 -15.99
N THR A 154 -6.90 10.73 -16.02
CA THR A 154 -6.75 11.52 -17.26
C THR A 154 -5.42 11.22 -17.94
N LEU A 155 -4.31 11.12 -17.17
CA LEU A 155 -3.00 10.78 -17.72
C LEU A 155 -3.03 9.44 -18.47
N LYS A 156 -3.59 8.42 -17.86
CA LYS A 156 -3.61 7.06 -18.41
C LYS A 156 -4.54 6.91 -19.62
N ASN A 157 -5.73 7.55 -19.58
CA ASN A 157 -6.79 7.30 -20.56
C ASN A 157 -6.79 8.30 -21.70
N GLU A 158 -6.32 9.53 -21.47
CA GLU A 158 -6.41 10.61 -22.46
C GLU A 158 -5.05 11.05 -23.00
N LYS A 159 -3.93 10.62 -22.36
CA LYS A 159 -2.56 10.99 -22.77
C LYS A 159 -1.63 9.78 -22.84
N PRO A 160 -1.86 8.83 -23.76
CA PRO A 160 -1.15 7.55 -23.81
C PRO A 160 0.38 7.72 -23.98
N ASP A 161 0.86 8.65 -24.80
CA ASP A 161 2.30 8.87 -25.01
C ASP A 161 3.00 9.36 -23.73
N LEU A 162 2.32 10.24 -23.00
CA LEU A 162 2.82 10.77 -21.73
C LEU A 162 2.75 9.72 -20.62
N TRP A 163 1.75 8.83 -20.69
CA TRP A 163 1.65 7.69 -19.80
C TRP A 163 2.77 6.68 -20.03
N GLU A 164 3.12 6.38 -21.28
CA GLU A 164 4.24 5.52 -21.63
C GLU A 164 5.57 6.11 -21.14
N TYR A 165 5.80 7.39 -21.40
CA TYR A 165 6.96 8.12 -20.89
C TYR A 165 7.05 8.02 -19.34
N TYR A 166 5.96 8.28 -18.65
CA TYR A 166 5.90 8.16 -17.20
C TYR A 166 6.29 6.76 -16.72
N GLN A 167 5.72 5.71 -17.31
CA GLN A 167 6.01 4.33 -16.92
C GLN A 167 7.48 3.95 -17.12
N LYS A 168 8.07 4.43 -18.20
CA LYS A 168 9.44 4.08 -18.59
C LYS A 168 10.48 4.87 -17.81
N GLU A 169 10.31 6.17 -17.70
CA GLU A 169 11.37 7.07 -17.23
C GLU A 169 11.16 7.54 -15.77
N ILE A 170 9.96 7.53 -15.23
CA ILE A 170 9.64 8.17 -13.95
C ILE A 170 9.24 7.17 -12.87
N GLN A 171 8.36 6.23 -13.18
CA GLN A 171 7.64 5.39 -12.21
C GLN A 171 8.51 4.65 -11.19
N ASN A 172 9.74 4.28 -11.54
CA ASN A 172 10.64 3.50 -10.68
C ASN A 172 11.75 4.33 -10.02
N THR A 173 11.73 5.65 -10.20
CA THR A 173 12.75 6.53 -9.64
C THR A 173 12.55 6.80 -8.15
N VAL A 174 13.62 7.16 -7.45
CA VAL A 174 13.56 7.62 -6.05
C VAL A 174 12.72 8.89 -5.94
N ALA A 175 12.83 9.80 -6.91
CA ALA A 175 12.04 11.02 -6.98
C ALA A 175 10.53 10.73 -7.07
N HIS A 176 10.13 9.73 -7.87
CA HIS A 176 8.73 9.32 -7.96
C HIS A 176 8.21 8.78 -6.63
N LYS A 177 8.97 7.96 -5.91
CA LYS A 177 8.57 7.45 -4.59
C LYS A 177 8.32 8.59 -3.61
N ARG A 178 9.24 9.57 -3.55
CA ARG A 178 9.07 10.78 -2.73
C ARG A 178 7.83 11.59 -3.16
N TYR A 179 7.60 11.73 -4.47
CA TYR A 179 6.40 12.40 -4.98
C TYR A 179 5.12 11.71 -4.52
N ILE A 180 5.01 10.39 -4.67
CA ILE A 180 3.84 9.62 -4.23
C ILE A 180 3.61 9.76 -2.72
N GLN A 181 4.65 9.72 -1.92
CA GLN A 181 4.57 9.90 -0.48
C GLN A 181 3.93 11.24 -0.10
N ILE A 182 4.42 12.34 -0.72
CA ILE A 182 3.91 13.69 -0.44
C ILE A 182 2.49 13.88 -1.01
N ALA A 183 2.27 13.43 -2.26
CA ALA A 183 0.97 13.51 -2.90
C ALA A 183 -0.12 12.79 -2.09
N TRP A 184 0.17 11.59 -1.62
CA TRP A 184 -0.78 10.82 -0.81
C TRP A 184 -1.05 11.44 0.57
N GLN A 185 -0.06 12.11 1.18
CA GLN A 185 -0.28 12.90 2.39
C GLN A 185 -1.26 14.07 2.16
N ARG A 186 -1.25 14.66 0.96
CA ARG A 186 -2.15 15.75 0.58
C ARG A 186 -3.54 15.24 0.22
N GLU A 187 -3.63 14.23 -0.64
CA GLU A 187 -4.90 13.66 -1.11
C GLU A 187 -5.66 12.92 0.00
N GLN A 188 -4.94 12.27 0.91
CA GLN A 188 -5.49 11.42 1.97
C GLN A 188 -6.58 10.46 1.45
N PRO A 189 -6.28 9.55 0.52
CA PRO A 189 -7.28 8.74 -0.17
C PRO A 189 -7.82 7.60 0.72
N PHE A 190 -8.46 7.94 1.83
CA PHE A 190 -8.98 7.00 2.82
C PHE A 190 -9.93 5.95 2.22
N ASP A 191 -10.83 6.38 1.32
CA ASP A 191 -11.81 5.48 0.72
C ASP A 191 -11.18 4.50 -0.23
N GLU A 192 -10.21 4.93 -1.03
CA GLU A 192 -9.47 4.03 -1.91
C GLU A 192 -8.74 2.96 -1.12
N ILE A 193 -7.99 3.36 -0.09
CA ILE A 193 -7.26 2.42 0.78
C ILE A 193 -8.24 1.43 1.42
N ASN A 194 -9.35 1.91 1.99
CA ASN A 194 -10.34 1.05 2.62
C ASN A 194 -10.96 0.05 1.64
N ASN A 195 -11.29 0.49 0.43
CA ASN A 195 -11.88 -0.36 -0.59
C ASN A 195 -10.89 -1.45 -1.04
N ARG A 196 -9.61 -1.11 -1.25
CA ARG A 196 -8.58 -2.10 -1.63
C ARG A 196 -8.24 -3.05 -0.49
N LEU A 197 -8.25 -2.56 0.74
CA LEU A 197 -8.08 -3.42 1.92
C LEU A 197 -9.24 -4.41 2.06
N LYS A 198 -10.49 -3.95 1.89
CA LYS A 198 -11.68 -4.81 1.88
C LYS A 198 -11.62 -5.84 0.74
N GLU A 199 -11.21 -5.44 -0.45
CA GLU A 199 -11.04 -6.33 -1.60
C GLU A 199 -10.06 -7.46 -1.27
N LEU A 200 -8.87 -7.12 -0.74
CA LEU A 200 -7.88 -8.11 -0.33
C LEU A 200 -8.43 -9.08 0.72
N VAL A 201 -8.99 -8.54 1.79
CA VAL A 201 -9.48 -9.33 2.93
C VAL A 201 -10.64 -10.23 2.52
N SER A 202 -11.60 -9.71 1.74
CA SER A 202 -12.75 -10.48 1.26
C SER A 202 -12.31 -11.59 0.30
N PHE A 203 -11.34 -11.30 -0.58
CA PHE A 203 -10.82 -12.30 -1.50
C PHE A 203 -10.11 -13.42 -0.73
N ILE A 204 -9.25 -13.08 0.25
CA ILE A 204 -8.63 -14.08 1.14
C ILE A 204 -9.71 -14.92 1.84
N ALA A 205 -10.77 -14.28 2.34
CA ALA A 205 -11.88 -14.98 2.98
C ALA A 205 -12.51 -16.05 2.08
N THR A 206 -12.71 -15.76 0.79
CA THR A 206 -13.27 -16.74 -0.17
C THR A 206 -12.34 -17.93 -0.44
N LEU A 207 -11.03 -17.78 -0.22
CA LEU A 207 -10.04 -18.84 -0.40
C LEU A 207 -9.87 -19.73 0.86
N LEU A 208 -10.40 -19.28 1.98
CA LEU A 208 -10.26 -19.97 3.28
C LEU A 208 -11.51 -20.79 3.68
N VAL A 209 -12.60 -20.60 2.96
CA VAL A 209 -13.86 -21.38 3.09
C VAL A 209 -13.78 -22.59 2.18
#